data_de144c29d75ea594dbc90792a03390df
#
_entry.id   de144c29d75ea594dbc90792a03390df
#
_cell.length_a   1.000
_cell.length_b   1.000
_cell.length_c   1.000
_cell.angle_alpha   90.00
_cell.angle_beta   90.00
_cell.angle_gamma   90.00
#
_symmetry.space_group_name_H-M   'P 1'
#
loop_
_entity.id
_entity.type
_entity.pdbx_description
1 polymer ?
#
loop_
_entity_poly.entity_id
_entity_poly.type
_entity_poly.pdbx_seq_one_letter_code
_entity_poly.pdbx_strand_id
1 'polypeptide(L)'
;GAMDSFGYKRSELLAVAEQAMDMGSNYQKDYQSGQMGLFGDDSFADVNELRIPELEEIPKRTILQYEKELIGFYVTGNPLDAYVGSLYYYTPLRKISDASEVLDGKYFSVAGIISDCRIRNTRQGDSMAILTLEDFNGKMEIVVFPKVYRDAARLLYQENAISVEGKLSIDERERKIQALKIKPLQEVPPDLHIKIMKKDENG
;
A
#
# COMPACT_ATOMS: atom_id res chain seq x y z
N GLY A 1 14.50 -6.01 -2.37
CA GLY A 1 15.14 -6.11 -3.68
C GLY A 1 16.66 -6.29 -3.70
N ALA A 2 17.36 -6.21 -2.56
CA ALA A 2 18.83 -6.34 -2.54
C ALA A 2 19.35 -7.70 -3.05
N MET A 3 18.54 -8.73 -2.95
CA MET A 3 18.89 -10.10 -3.35
C MET A 3 18.24 -10.56 -4.66
N ASP A 4 17.51 -9.70 -5.36
CA ASP A 4 16.83 -10.05 -6.62
C ASP A 4 17.80 -10.53 -7.72
N SER A 5 19.08 -10.14 -7.61
CA SER A 5 20.15 -10.59 -8.53
C SER A 5 20.48 -12.07 -8.44
N PHE A 6 20.09 -12.76 -7.38
CA PHE A 6 20.33 -14.21 -7.24
C PHE A 6 19.38 -15.06 -8.09
N GLY A 7 18.32 -14.48 -8.68
CA GLY A 7 17.40 -15.18 -9.55
C GLY A 7 16.39 -16.09 -8.84
N TYR A 8 16.33 -16.04 -7.52
CA TYR A 8 15.34 -16.73 -6.70
C TYR A 8 14.21 -15.78 -6.30
N LYS A 9 13.04 -16.33 -5.97
CA LYS A 9 11.91 -15.56 -5.43
C LYS A 9 12.24 -15.05 -4.02
N ARG A 10 11.70 -13.92 -3.64
CA ARG A 10 11.90 -13.33 -2.31
C ARG A 10 11.40 -14.25 -1.19
N SER A 11 10.29 -14.96 -1.41
CA SER A 11 9.76 -15.98 -0.49
C SER A 11 10.76 -17.10 -0.24
N GLU A 12 11.42 -17.58 -1.29
CA GLU A 12 12.42 -18.64 -1.25
C GLU A 12 13.67 -18.22 -0.47
N LEU A 13 14.15 -17.02 -0.75
CA LEU A 13 15.32 -16.45 -0.04
C LEU A 13 15.03 -16.18 1.44
N LEU A 14 13.82 -15.69 1.76
CA LEU A 14 13.40 -15.49 3.15
C LEU A 14 13.33 -16.81 3.93
N ALA A 15 12.85 -17.87 3.30
CA ALA A 15 12.71 -19.17 3.95
C ALA A 15 14.07 -19.78 4.40
N VAL A 16 15.16 -19.41 3.73
CA VAL A 16 16.52 -19.92 4.02
C VAL A 16 17.44 -18.89 4.67
N ALA A 17 16.97 -17.67 4.88
CA ALA A 17 17.81 -16.55 5.33
C ALA A 17 18.49 -16.83 6.68
N GLU A 18 17.75 -17.37 7.64
CA GLU A 18 18.30 -17.71 8.98
C GLU A 18 19.38 -18.78 8.87
N GLN A 19 19.09 -19.86 8.13
CA GLN A 19 20.06 -20.94 7.91
C GLN A 19 21.31 -20.44 7.19
N ALA A 20 21.16 -19.58 6.18
CA ALA A 20 22.29 -18.99 5.47
C ALA A 20 23.14 -18.09 6.36
N MET A 21 22.52 -17.31 7.27
CA MET A 21 23.24 -16.49 8.25
C MET A 21 24.01 -17.33 9.26
N ASP A 22 23.42 -18.42 9.75
CA ASP A 22 24.08 -19.34 10.68
C ASP A 22 25.30 -20.04 10.04
N MET A 23 25.12 -20.48 8.78
CA MET A 23 26.22 -21.05 8.01
C MET A 23 27.36 -20.05 7.80
N GLY A 24 27.03 -18.82 7.40
CA GLY A 24 28.00 -17.74 7.23
C GLY A 24 28.73 -17.37 8.53
N SER A 25 28.00 -17.33 9.65
CA SER A 25 28.57 -17.07 10.96
C SER A 25 29.55 -18.17 11.41
N ASN A 26 29.18 -19.42 11.18
CA ASN A 26 30.06 -20.56 11.52
C ASN A 26 31.33 -20.56 10.65
N TYR A 27 31.16 -20.35 9.35
CA TYR A 27 32.30 -20.22 8.42
C TYR A 27 33.27 -19.11 8.86
N GLN A 28 32.73 -17.95 9.27
CA GLN A 28 33.55 -16.84 9.72
C GLN A 28 34.30 -17.13 11.03
N LYS A 29 33.69 -17.86 11.97
CA LYS A 29 34.34 -18.30 13.20
C LYS A 29 35.49 -19.28 12.93
N ASP A 30 35.25 -20.25 12.04
CA ASP A 30 36.25 -21.25 11.66
C ASP A 30 37.46 -20.60 10.95
N TYR A 31 37.17 -19.61 10.09
CA TYR A 31 38.23 -18.81 9.44
C TYR A 31 39.05 -18.00 10.44
N GLN A 32 38.41 -17.36 11.44
CA GLN A 32 39.08 -16.54 12.45
C GLN A 32 39.89 -17.40 13.47
N SER A 33 39.43 -18.62 13.75
CA SER A 33 40.11 -19.54 14.70
C SER A 33 41.37 -20.19 14.12
N GLY A 34 41.65 -19.96 12.81
CA GLY A 34 42.79 -20.56 12.15
C GLY A 34 42.67 -22.09 11.98
N GLN A 35 41.54 -22.69 12.29
CA GLN A 35 41.22 -24.10 12.11
C GLN A 35 40.83 -24.45 10.66
N MET A 36 41.35 -23.74 9.67
CA MET A 36 41.28 -24.21 8.29
C MET A 36 42.13 -25.48 8.21
N GLY A 37 41.45 -26.60 8.16
CA GLY A 37 41.90 -27.98 8.24
C GLY A 37 43.34 -28.27 7.88
N LEU A 38 44.03 -28.83 8.86
CA LEU A 38 45.31 -29.52 8.67
C LEU A 38 45.16 -30.79 7.80
N PHE A 39 43.94 -31.15 7.44
CA PHE A 39 43.58 -32.28 6.58
C PHE A 39 42.86 -31.71 5.36
N GLY A 40 43.59 -31.73 4.25
CA GLY A 40 43.20 -31.09 2.99
C GLY A 40 41.81 -31.41 2.52
N ASP A 41 41.24 -30.42 1.89
CA ASP A 41 40.34 -30.35 0.74
C ASP A 41 39.07 -31.21 0.67
N ASP A 42 38.88 -32.25 1.44
CA ASP A 42 37.68 -33.09 1.36
C ASP A 42 36.56 -32.72 2.35
N SER A 43 36.79 -31.82 3.29
CA SER A 43 35.74 -31.35 4.22
C SER A 43 34.81 -30.29 3.63
N PHE A 44 35.09 -29.81 2.43
CA PHE A 44 34.16 -28.93 1.68
C PHE A 44 33.00 -29.70 1.02
N ALA A 45 33.07 -31.02 0.97
CA ALA A 45 32.00 -31.85 0.37
C ALA A 45 30.77 -32.02 1.28
N ASP A 46 30.86 -31.66 2.55
CA ASP A 46 29.77 -31.75 3.53
C ASP A 46 29.22 -30.35 3.94
N VAL A 47 29.46 -29.33 3.13
CA VAL A 47 28.69 -28.11 3.25
C VAL A 47 27.26 -28.51 2.93
N ASN A 48 26.43 -28.63 3.96
CA ASN A 48 25.01 -28.81 3.86
C ASN A 48 24.51 -27.84 2.76
N GLU A 49 24.31 -28.36 1.52
CA GLU A 49 23.82 -27.53 0.43
C GLU A 49 22.58 -26.86 0.91
N LEU A 50 22.60 -25.55 0.97
CA LEU A 50 21.42 -24.74 1.32
C LEU A 50 20.32 -25.07 0.30
N ARG A 51 19.40 -25.95 0.69
CA ARG A 51 18.28 -26.33 -0.18
C ARG A 51 17.25 -25.24 -0.14
N ILE A 52 17.21 -24.45 -1.21
CA ILE A 52 16.21 -23.42 -1.38
C ILE A 52 14.89 -24.10 -1.81
N PRO A 53 13.82 -23.98 -1.00
CA PRO A 53 12.53 -24.58 -1.32
C PRO A 53 11.87 -23.82 -2.47
N GLU A 54 11.16 -24.52 -3.34
CA GLU A 54 10.32 -23.89 -4.37
C GLU A 54 9.03 -23.40 -3.70
N LEU A 55 8.85 -22.07 -3.65
CA LEU A 55 7.71 -21.41 -3.02
C LEU A 55 7.01 -20.46 -4.00
N GLU A 56 5.75 -20.16 -3.75
CA GLU A 56 5.07 -19.07 -4.45
C GLU A 56 5.66 -17.72 -4.00
N GLU A 57 5.69 -16.76 -4.93
CA GLU A 57 6.21 -15.41 -4.61
C GLU A 57 5.30 -14.70 -3.62
N ILE A 58 5.89 -13.81 -2.83
CA ILE A 58 5.16 -12.95 -1.90
C ILE A 58 4.19 -12.07 -2.70
N PRO A 59 2.90 -12.00 -2.31
CA PRO A 59 1.94 -11.13 -2.99
C PRO A 59 2.45 -9.69 -3.09
N LYS A 60 2.28 -9.06 -4.26
CA LYS A 60 2.74 -7.69 -4.53
C LYS A 60 2.30 -6.70 -3.44
N ARG A 61 1.06 -6.83 -2.95
CA ARG A 61 0.54 -6.00 -1.86
C ARG A 61 1.37 -6.11 -0.58
N THR A 62 1.78 -7.32 -0.22
CA THR A 62 2.63 -7.58 0.96
C THR A 62 4.02 -6.99 0.79
N ILE A 63 4.61 -7.11 -0.42
CA ILE A 63 5.90 -6.49 -0.74
C ILE A 63 5.84 -4.98 -0.56
N LEU A 64 4.81 -4.33 -1.11
CA LEU A 64 4.60 -2.89 -0.98
C LEU A 64 4.40 -2.47 0.48
N GLN A 65 3.70 -3.29 1.27
CA GLN A 65 3.54 -3.05 2.71
C GLN A 65 4.89 -3.09 3.43
N TYR A 66 5.73 -4.08 3.15
CA TYR A 66 7.09 -4.16 3.72
C TYR A 66 7.97 -2.98 3.30
N GLU A 67 7.90 -2.55 2.04
CA GLU A 67 8.63 -1.37 1.58
C GLU A 67 8.21 -0.13 2.38
N LYS A 68 6.92 0.10 2.52
CA LYS A 68 6.39 1.23 3.29
C LYS A 68 6.80 1.18 4.76
N GLU A 69 6.75 0.00 5.37
CA GLU A 69 7.08 -0.21 6.78
C GLU A 69 8.59 -0.05 7.05
N LEU A 70 9.43 -0.60 6.17
CA LEU A 70 10.88 -0.64 6.38
C LEU A 70 11.61 0.59 5.83
N ILE A 71 11.14 1.16 4.72
CA ILE A 71 11.83 2.24 3.99
C ILE A 71 11.03 3.56 4.08
N GLY A 72 9.75 3.49 4.40
CA GLY A 72 8.85 4.65 4.51
C GLY A 72 8.18 5.06 3.20
N PHE A 73 8.52 4.47 2.06
CA PHE A 73 7.92 4.73 0.75
C PHE A 73 7.90 3.47 -0.13
N TYR A 74 7.11 3.50 -1.21
CA TYR A 74 6.99 2.41 -2.16
C TYR A 74 8.07 2.51 -3.24
N VAL A 75 8.74 1.39 -3.56
CA VAL A 75 9.83 1.31 -4.55
C VAL A 75 9.40 0.52 -5.78
N THR A 76 8.76 -0.64 -5.59
CA THR A 76 8.45 -1.58 -6.67
C THR A 76 7.10 -1.34 -7.35
N GLY A 77 6.30 -0.39 -6.86
CA GLY A 77 5.00 -0.04 -7.42
C GLY A 77 4.21 0.88 -6.52
N ASN A 78 2.96 1.13 -6.88
CA ASN A 78 2.02 1.89 -6.06
C ASN A 78 0.84 0.98 -5.68
N PRO A 79 0.36 0.99 -4.42
CA PRO A 79 -0.82 0.24 -4.04
C PRO A 79 -2.07 0.58 -4.87
N LEU A 80 -2.12 1.79 -5.44
CA LEU A 80 -3.19 2.23 -6.33
C LEU A 80 -3.12 1.65 -7.75
N ASP A 81 -2.03 0.97 -8.14
CA ASP A 81 -1.88 0.39 -9.48
C ASP A 81 -3.00 -0.61 -9.82
N ALA A 82 -3.47 -1.35 -8.81
CA ALA A 82 -4.60 -2.28 -8.95
C ALA A 82 -5.95 -1.58 -9.22
N TYR A 83 -6.04 -0.29 -8.92
CA TYR A 83 -7.28 0.50 -8.96
C TYR A 83 -7.30 1.54 -10.08
N VAL A 84 -6.30 1.57 -10.96
CA VAL A 84 -6.19 2.59 -12.04
C VAL A 84 -7.48 2.68 -12.85
N GLY A 85 -8.07 1.54 -13.24
CA GLY A 85 -9.32 1.50 -13.97
C GLY A 85 -10.49 2.11 -13.21
N SER A 86 -10.55 1.89 -11.90
CA SER A 86 -11.60 2.44 -11.04
C SER A 86 -11.43 3.93 -10.81
N LEU A 87 -10.20 4.39 -10.60
CA LEU A 87 -9.89 5.79 -10.29
C LEU A 87 -10.28 6.75 -11.40
N TYR A 88 -10.34 6.27 -12.64
CA TYR A 88 -10.79 7.08 -13.78
C TYR A 88 -12.18 7.68 -13.59
N TYR A 89 -13.07 7.01 -12.87
CA TYR A 89 -14.45 7.46 -12.63
C TYR A 89 -14.60 8.46 -11.49
N TYR A 90 -13.51 8.80 -10.81
CA TYR A 90 -13.51 9.69 -9.66
C TYR A 90 -12.80 11.01 -9.98
N THR A 91 -13.18 12.06 -9.26
CA THR A 91 -12.50 13.35 -9.39
C THR A 91 -11.12 13.28 -8.77
N PRO A 92 -10.03 13.63 -9.51
CA PRO A 92 -8.70 13.68 -8.94
C PRO A 92 -8.62 14.65 -7.77
N LEU A 93 -7.96 14.24 -6.69
CA LEU A 93 -7.88 15.04 -5.45
C LEU A 93 -7.20 16.38 -5.69
N ARG A 94 -6.22 16.46 -6.56
CA ARG A 94 -5.55 17.71 -6.92
C ARG A 94 -6.52 18.74 -7.52
N LYS A 95 -7.48 18.31 -8.34
CA LYS A 95 -8.49 19.23 -8.89
C LYS A 95 -9.35 19.88 -7.80
N ILE A 96 -9.55 19.18 -6.70
CA ILE A 96 -10.34 19.69 -5.56
C ILE A 96 -9.45 20.54 -4.66
N SER A 97 -8.19 20.15 -4.42
CA SER A 97 -7.26 20.96 -3.63
C SER A 97 -6.91 22.30 -4.27
N ASP A 98 -6.90 22.34 -5.61
CA ASP A 98 -6.66 23.57 -6.39
C ASP A 98 -7.97 24.33 -6.70
N ALA A 99 -9.12 23.83 -6.21
CA ALA A 99 -10.42 24.40 -6.51
C ALA A 99 -10.58 25.83 -5.94
N SER A 100 -11.26 26.69 -6.70
CA SER A 100 -11.67 28.02 -6.24
C SER A 100 -12.77 27.93 -5.16
N GLU A 101 -12.94 28.97 -4.36
CA GLU A 101 -13.97 29.07 -3.32
C GLU A 101 -15.40 28.90 -3.87
N VAL A 102 -15.61 29.16 -5.17
CA VAL A 102 -16.89 28.96 -5.85
C VAL A 102 -17.37 27.50 -5.77
N LEU A 103 -16.48 26.55 -5.52
CA LEU A 103 -16.81 25.14 -5.38
C LEU A 103 -17.14 24.72 -3.94
N ASP A 104 -17.10 25.66 -2.98
CA ASP A 104 -17.55 25.36 -1.62
C ASP A 104 -18.99 24.84 -1.61
N GLY A 105 -19.23 23.84 -0.81
CA GLY A 105 -20.54 23.20 -0.71
C GLY A 105 -20.92 22.28 -1.87
N LYS A 106 -20.10 22.14 -2.92
CA LYS A 106 -20.36 21.20 -4.02
C LYS A 106 -20.05 19.77 -3.62
N TYR A 107 -20.72 18.85 -4.30
CA TYR A 107 -20.55 17.41 -4.08
C TYR A 107 -19.49 16.84 -5.03
N PHE A 108 -18.66 15.98 -4.51
CA PHE A 108 -17.61 15.28 -5.25
C PHE A 108 -17.62 13.79 -4.92
N SER A 109 -17.23 13.01 -5.91
CA SER A 109 -16.92 11.60 -5.76
C SER A 109 -15.41 11.42 -5.98
N VAL A 110 -14.72 11.00 -4.94
CA VAL A 110 -13.26 10.83 -4.92
C VAL A 110 -12.91 9.42 -4.50
N ALA A 111 -11.72 8.96 -4.87
CA ALA A 111 -11.23 7.66 -4.43
C ALA A 111 -9.71 7.69 -4.25
N GLY A 112 -9.21 6.78 -3.42
CA GLY A 112 -7.80 6.69 -3.11
C GLY A 112 -7.52 5.71 -1.99
N ILE A 113 -6.30 5.74 -1.48
CA ILE A 113 -5.85 4.99 -0.31
C ILE A 113 -5.85 5.90 0.91
N ILE A 114 -6.24 5.35 2.05
CA ILE A 114 -6.13 6.03 3.35
C ILE A 114 -4.66 6.02 3.76
N SER A 115 -3.98 7.17 3.65
CA SER A 115 -2.58 7.30 4.09
C SER A 115 -2.44 7.61 5.59
N ASP A 116 -3.47 8.20 6.21
CA ASP A 116 -3.56 8.42 7.65
C ASP A 116 -5.02 8.33 8.12
N CYS A 117 -5.23 7.83 9.33
CA CYS A 117 -6.55 7.69 9.93
C CYS A 117 -6.49 8.03 11.42
N ARG A 118 -7.19 9.08 11.82
CA ARG A 118 -7.28 9.52 13.21
C ARG A 118 -8.71 9.45 13.68
N ILE A 119 -8.97 8.59 14.66
CA ILE A 119 -10.28 8.51 15.32
C ILE A 119 -10.34 9.53 16.45
N ARG A 120 -11.45 10.25 16.53
CA ARG A 120 -11.73 11.26 17.53
C ARG A 120 -13.12 11.06 18.11
N ASN A 121 -13.33 11.52 19.33
CA ASN A 121 -14.68 11.59 19.92
C ASN A 121 -15.20 13.02 19.82
N THR A 122 -16.47 13.15 19.46
CA THR A 122 -17.18 14.43 19.51
C THR A 122 -17.41 14.86 20.95
N ARG A 123 -17.84 16.09 21.16
CA ARG A 123 -18.22 16.59 22.51
C ARG A 123 -19.37 15.77 23.13
N GLN A 124 -20.18 15.10 22.32
CA GLN A 124 -21.30 14.24 22.75
C GLN A 124 -20.87 12.79 23.03
N GLY A 125 -19.57 12.47 22.83
CA GLY A 125 -19.02 11.12 23.03
C GLY A 125 -19.10 10.18 21.83
N ASP A 126 -19.70 10.61 20.74
CA ASP A 126 -19.77 9.81 19.50
C ASP A 126 -18.43 9.77 18.78
N SER A 127 -18.06 8.64 18.20
CA SER A 127 -16.85 8.49 17.41
C SER A 127 -17.00 9.10 16.02
N MET A 128 -15.95 9.79 15.57
CA MET A 128 -15.75 10.30 14.22
C MET A 128 -14.33 10.00 13.76
N ALA A 129 -14.06 10.12 12.46
CA ALA A 129 -12.71 9.97 11.93
C ALA A 129 -12.29 11.16 11.06
N ILE A 130 -11.00 11.43 11.06
CA ILE A 130 -10.33 12.33 10.13
C ILE A 130 -9.34 11.47 9.36
N LEU A 131 -9.52 11.38 8.04
CA LEU A 131 -8.70 10.59 7.15
C LEU A 131 -7.88 11.50 6.26
N THR A 132 -6.68 11.08 5.91
CA THR A 132 -5.97 11.61 4.75
C THR A 132 -6.12 10.60 3.61
N LEU A 133 -6.87 10.97 2.59
CA LEU A 133 -7.03 10.19 1.37
C LEU A 133 -5.97 10.62 0.37
N GLU A 134 -5.31 9.67 -0.30
CA GLU A 134 -4.25 9.90 -1.27
C GLU A 134 -4.58 9.20 -2.59
N ASP A 135 -4.47 9.92 -3.72
CA ASP A 135 -4.50 9.38 -5.07
C ASP A 135 -3.15 9.61 -5.77
N PHE A 136 -3.04 9.30 -7.06
CA PHE A 136 -1.81 9.56 -7.85
C PHE A 136 -1.46 11.04 -7.98
N ASN A 137 -2.40 11.95 -7.72
CA ASN A 137 -2.30 13.37 -8.02
C ASN A 137 -2.15 14.23 -6.77
N GLY A 138 -2.55 13.73 -5.60
CA GLY A 138 -2.50 14.52 -4.38
C GLY A 138 -3.13 13.85 -3.16
N LYS A 139 -3.28 14.66 -2.11
CA LYS A 139 -3.88 14.26 -0.83
C LYS A 139 -5.01 15.20 -0.46
N MET A 140 -6.00 14.67 0.27
CA MET A 140 -7.15 15.43 0.74
C MET A 140 -7.58 14.93 2.11
N GLU A 141 -7.90 15.86 3.01
CA GLU A 141 -8.51 15.52 4.28
C GLU A 141 -9.99 15.20 4.11
N ILE A 142 -10.42 14.08 4.65
CA ILE A 142 -11.80 13.62 4.65
C ILE A 142 -12.31 13.58 6.10
N VAL A 143 -13.35 14.33 6.37
CA VAL A 143 -14.01 14.33 7.69
C VAL A 143 -15.17 13.36 7.67
N VAL A 144 -15.16 12.38 8.55
CA VAL A 144 -16.16 11.32 8.66
C VAL A 144 -16.93 11.50 9.95
N PHE A 145 -18.10 12.14 9.88
CA PHE A 145 -18.96 12.38 11.02
C PHE A 145 -19.59 11.09 11.58
N PRO A 146 -20.09 11.08 12.82
CA PRO A 146 -20.53 9.88 13.52
C PRO A 146 -21.52 9.01 12.76
N LYS A 147 -22.45 9.62 12.03
CA LYS A 147 -23.43 8.86 11.23
C LYS A 147 -22.76 8.00 10.18
N VAL A 148 -21.83 8.57 9.42
CA VAL A 148 -21.08 7.87 8.35
C VAL A 148 -20.04 6.95 8.95
N TYR A 149 -19.43 7.35 10.08
CA TYR A 149 -18.45 6.54 10.78
C TYR A 149 -19.02 5.18 11.21
N ARG A 150 -20.22 5.14 11.77
CA ARG A 150 -20.88 3.88 12.19
C ARG A 150 -21.03 2.88 11.05
N ASP A 151 -21.37 3.39 9.86
CA ASP A 151 -21.58 2.54 8.67
C ASP A 151 -20.27 2.09 8.03
N ALA A 152 -19.24 2.93 8.11
CA ALA A 152 -17.98 2.75 7.40
C ALA A 152 -16.79 2.31 8.28
N ALA A 153 -16.95 2.18 9.59
CA ALA A 153 -15.85 1.97 10.54
C ALA A 153 -14.89 0.84 10.14
N ARG A 154 -15.42 -0.24 9.54
CA ARG A 154 -14.63 -1.39 9.08
C ARG A 154 -13.70 -1.08 7.90
N LEU A 155 -13.93 0.04 7.21
CA LEU A 155 -13.16 0.46 6.05
C LEU A 155 -12.10 1.50 6.42
N LEU A 156 -12.17 2.08 7.63
CA LEU A 156 -11.36 3.23 8.04
C LEU A 156 -10.06 2.77 8.72
N TYR A 157 -9.18 2.15 7.96
CA TYR A 157 -7.84 1.77 8.40
C TYR A 157 -6.81 2.15 7.34
N GLN A 158 -5.58 2.36 7.78
CA GLN A 158 -4.47 2.77 6.92
C GLN A 158 -4.22 1.74 5.80
N GLU A 159 -3.80 2.22 4.63
CA GLU A 159 -3.54 1.42 3.42
C GLU A 159 -4.80 0.78 2.79
N ASN A 160 -6.01 1.09 3.29
CA ASN A 160 -7.22 0.62 2.63
C ASN A 160 -7.63 1.54 1.48
N ALA A 161 -8.03 0.95 0.36
CA ALA A 161 -8.54 1.66 -0.81
C ALA A 161 -10.06 1.88 -0.68
N ILE A 162 -10.49 3.14 -0.72
CA ILE A 162 -11.89 3.53 -0.57
C ILE A 162 -12.32 4.54 -1.63
N SER A 163 -13.61 4.58 -1.88
CA SER A 163 -14.29 5.69 -2.55
C SER A 163 -15.15 6.46 -1.56
N VAL A 164 -15.19 7.78 -1.73
CA VAL A 164 -15.90 8.72 -0.87
C VAL A 164 -16.77 9.63 -1.71
N GLU A 165 -18.06 9.62 -1.46
CA GLU A 165 -19.01 10.64 -1.90
C GLU A 165 -19.13 11.66 -0.76
N GLY A 166 -18.88 12.92 -1.04
CA GLY A 166 -18.89 13.94 0.00
C GLY A 166 -19.06 15.35 -0.51
N LYS A 167 -19.23 16.28 0.43
CA LYS A 167 -19.39 17.70 0.19
C LYS A 167 -18.07 18.41 0.49
N LEU A 168 -17.58 19.22 -0.45
CA LEU A 168 -16.42 20.06 -0.24
C LEU A 168 -16.77 21.15 0.79
N SER A 169 -15.89 21.33 1.76
CA SER A 169 -15.91 22.43 2.71
C SER A 169 -14.60 23.18 2.61
N ILE A 170 -14.68 24.44 2.29
CA ILE A 170 -13.53 25.34 2.20
C ILE A 170 -13.60 26.30 3.40
N ASP A 171 -12.58 26.22 4.24
CA ASP A 171 -12.34 27.17 5.33
C ASP A 171 -11.12 28.02 4.97
N GLU A 172 -10.89 29.15 5.64
CA GLU A 172 -9.90 30.17 5.29
C GLU A 172 -8.52 29.64 4.87
N ARG A 173 -8.13 28.46 5.32
CA ARG A 173 -6.82 27.82 5.03
C ARG A 173 -6.87 26.36 4.62
N GLU A 174 -8.02 25.72 4.70
CA GLU A 174 -8.09 24.26 4.54
C GLU A 174 -9.27 23.86 3.66
N ARG A 175 -9.01 22.88 2.80
CA ARG A 175 -10.03 22.23 1.97
C ARG A 175 -10.22 20.81 2.46
N LYS A 176 -11.46 20.47 2.80
CA LYS A 176 -11.81 19.15 3.36
C LYS A 176 -13.05 18.62 2.66
N ILE A 177 -13.18 17.33 2.54
CA ILE A 177 -14.41 16.69 2.12
C ILE A 177 -15.13 16.13 3.34
N GLN A 178 -16.36 16.58 3.55
CA GLN A 178 -17.26 15.99 4.54
C GLN A 178 -17.91 14.76 3.91
N ALA A 179 -17.51 13.57 4.36
CA ALA A 179 -18.01 12.31 3.82
C ALA A 179 -19.50 12.13 4.09
N LEU A 180 -20.23 11.74 3.07
CA LEU A 180 -21.64 11.35 3.12
C LEU A 180 -21.80 9.84 2.95
N LYS A 181 -20.94 9.23 2.14
CA LYS A 181 -20.92 7.80 1.89
C LYS A 181 -19.50 7.34 1.60
N ILE A 182 -19.15 6.18 2.16
CA ILE A 182 -17.85 5.54 1.95
C ILE A 182 -18.10 4.09 1.52
N LYS A 183 -17.37 3.65 0.50
CA LYS A 183 -17.41 2.28 -0.02
C LYS A 183 -16.00 1.76 -0.24
N PRO A 184 -15.77 0.43 -0.20
CA PRO A 184 -14.51 -0.14 -0.66
C PRO A 184 -14.33 0.20 -2.16
N LEU A 185 -13.11 0.56 -2.55
CA LEU A 185 -12.77 0.73 -3.95
C LEU A 185 -12.58 -0.65 -4.57
N GLN A 186 -13.25 -0.91 -5.70
CA GLN A 186 -13.14 -2.19 -6.39
C GLN A 186 -12.01 -2.15 -7.40
N GLU A 187 -11.28 -3.24 -7.51
CA GLU A 187 -10.33 -3.45 -8.59
C GLU A 187 -11.10 -3.67 -9.89
N VAL A 188 -10.82 -2.87 -10.91
CA VAL A 188 -11.34 -3.09 -12.27
C VAL A 188 -10.18 -3.51 -13.14
N PRO A 189 -10.21 -4.70 -13.74
CA PRO A 189 -9.15 -5.16 -14.62
C PRO A 189 -8.92 -4.16 -15.77
N PRO A 190 -7.67 -3.89 -16.14
CA PRO A 190 -7.33 -2.95 -17.22
C PRO A 190 -8.04 -3.26 -18.53
N ASP A 191 -8.22 -4.53 -18.85
CA ASP A 191 -8.89 -4.99 -20.08
C ASP A 191 -10.39 -4.63 -20.12
N LEU A 192 -11.04 -4.57 -18.97
CA LEU A 192 -12.45 -4.17 -18.88
C LEU A 192 -12.58 -2.66 -19.09
N HIS A 193 -11.63 -1.88 -18.60
CA HIS A 193 -11.57 -0.43 -18.80
C HIS A 193 -11.50 -0.08 -20.29
N ILE A 194 -10.62 -0.72 -21.06
CA ILE A 194 -10.49 -0.51 -22.51
C ILE A 194 -11.79 -0.85 -23.25
N LYS A 195 -12.52 -1.88 -22.82
CA LYS A 195 -13.81 -2.25 -23.42
C LYS A 195 -14.90 -1.22 -23.16
N ILE A 196 -14.93 -0.63 -21.98
CA ILE A 196 -15.92 0.39 -21.62
C ILE A 196 -15.65 1.68 -22.42
N MET A 197 -14.39 2.14 -22.47
CA MET A 197 -14.01 3.34 -23.23
C MET A 197 -14.34 3.23 -24.73
N LYS A 198 -14.09 2.04 -25.35
CA LYS A 198 -14.44 1.82 -26.76
C LYS A 198 -15.97 1.80 -27.02
N LYS A 199 -16.77 1.51 -26.00
CA LYS A 199 -18.22 1.51 -26.14
C LYS A 199 -18.79 2.95 -26.07
N ASP A 200 -18.17 3.82 -25.28
CA ASP A 200 -18.60 5.22 -25.14
C ASP A 200 -18.19 6.08 -26.37
N GLU A 201 -17.16 5.68 -27.12
CA GLU A 201 -16.76 6.34 -28.37
C GLU A 201 -17.64 5.97 -29.58
N ASN A 202 -18.43 4.88 -29.50
CA ASN A 202 -19.27 4.37 -30.58
C ASN A 202 -20.78 4.42 -30.27
N GLY A 203 -21.19 5.12 -29.20
CA GLY A 203 -22.58 5.23 -28.76
C GLY A 203 -23.19 6.62 -28.94
#